data_e456b618fd89027302af5dcde0f5f302
#
_entry.id   e456b618fd89027302af5dcde0f5f302
#
_cell.length_a   1.000
_cell.length_b   1.000
_cell.length_c   1.000
_cell.angle_alpha   90.00
_cell.angle_beta   90.00
_cell.angle_gamma   90.00
#
_symmetry.space_group_name_H-M   'P 1'
#
loop_
_entity.id
_entity.type
_entity.pdbx_description
1 polymer ?
#
loop_
_entity_poly.entity_id
_entity_poly.type
_entity_poly.pdbx_seq_one_letter_code
_entity_poly.pdbx_strand_id
1 'polypeptide(L)'
;NPGKLKASGSGLNSIWHLNNIGMLRAAGLPDNAIRFIPSQGASAALQELASGGVDIVTSSLGEADSMVKAGLVKHMAIMSNEKSAFYPDVPLFKEATGYDWDLQAWNMLVAP
;
A
#
# COMPACT_ATOMS: atom_id res chain seq x y z
N ASN A 1 14.72 7.72 4.58
CA ASN A 1 15.33 7.13 5.78
C ASN A 1 15.22 5.60 5.76
N PRO A 2 16.07 4.88 5.01
CA PRO A 2 16.07 3.42 5.00
C PRO A 2 16.21 2.86 6.43
N GLY A 3 15.38 1.86 6.75
CA GLY A 3 15.39 1.19 8.05
C GLY A 3 14.65 1.89 9.20
N LYS A 4 14.16 3.12 8.99
CA LYS A 4 13.41 3.88 10.02
C LYS A 4 11.89 3.79 9.84
N LEU A 5 11.42 3.64 8.61
CA LEU A 5 10.00 3.54 8.33
C LEU A 5 9.47 2.12 8.52
N LYS A 6 8.22 2.03 8.95
CA LYS A 6 7.46 0.80 9.11
C LYS A 6 6.27 0.81 8.16
N ALA A 7 6.05 -0.32 7.48
CA ALA A 7 4.89 -0.52 6.63
C ALA A 7 4.04 -1.69 7.14
N SER A 8 2.78 -1.70 6.77
CA SER A 8 1.89 -2.83 6.99
C SER A 8 0.90 -2.97 5.82
N GLY A 9 -0.01 -3.91 5.90
CA GLY A 9 -1.05 -4.16 4.90
C GLY A 9 -1.88 -5.38 5.25
N SER A 10 -1.24 -6.53 5.41
CA SER A 10 -1.84 -7.79 5.85
C SER A 10 -0.72 -8.73 6.30
N GLY A 11 -0.89 -10.05 6.14
CA GLY A 11 0.12 -11.03 6.49
C GLY A 11 1.36 -10.99 5.59
N LEU A 12 2.41 -11.67 6.02
CA LEU A 12 3.60 -11.89 5.20
C LEU A 12 3.23 -12.66 3.93
N ASN A 13 3.91 -12.33 2.83
CA ASN A 13 3.69 -12.90 1.49
C ASN A 13 2.30 -12.61 0.88
N SER A 14 1.49 -11.76 1.54
CA SER A 14 0.28 -11.22 0.90
C SER A 14 0.65 -10.29 -0.26
N ILE A 15 -0.32 -10.01 -1.13
CA ILE A 15 -0.13 -9.04 -2.21
C ILE A 15 0.34 -7.67 -1.68
N TRP A 16 -0.09 -7.27 -0.50
CA TRP A 16 0.30 -6.00 0.13
C TRP A 16 1.76 -6.01 0.57
N HIS A 17 2.26 -7.13 1.10
CA HIS A 17 3.68 -7.31 1.39
C HIS A 17 4.52 -7.31 0.10
N LEU A 18 4.07 -8.01 -0.94
CA LEU A 18 4.74 -8.05 -2.24
C LEU A 18 4.77 -6.66 -2.89
N ASN A 19 3.72 -5.86 -2.75
CA ASN A 19 3.71 -4.47 -3.21
C ASN A 19 4.75 -3.61 -2.49
N ASN A 20 4.92 -3.77 -1.17
CA ASN A 20 5.96 -3.06 -0.43
C ASN A 20 7.37 -3.44 -0.94
N ILE A 21 7.64 -4.73 -1.12
CA ILE A 21 8.93 -5.21 -1.65
C ILE A 21 9.17 -4.70 -3.07
N GLY A 22 8.16 -4.81 -3.94
CA GLY A 22 8.27 -4.42 -5.33
C GLY A 22 8.56 -2.93 -5.52
N MET A 23 7.90 -2.06 -4.77
CA MET A 23 8.19 -0.63 -4.85
C MET A 23 9.62 -0.30 -4.35
N LEU A 24 10.11 -1.01 -3.34
CA LEU A 24 11.49 -0.83 -2.86
C LEU A 24 12.50 -1.25 -3.93
N ARG A 25 12.30 -2.40 -4.55
CA ARG A 25 13.15 -2.89 -5.63
C ARG A 25 13.12 -1.97 -6.85
N ALA A 26 11.95 -1.46 -7.23
CA ALA A 26 11.81 -0.48 -8.31
C ALA A 26 12.59 0.81 -8.01
N ALA A 27 12.69 1.20 -6.75
CA ALA A 27 13.48 2.35 -6.30
C ALA A 27 14.98 2.04 -6.09
N GLY A 28 15.43 0.81 -6.38
CA GLY A 28 16.82 0.38 -6.17
C GLY A 28 17.20 0.22 -4.69
N LEU A 29 16.21 0.03 -3.82
CA LEU A 29 16.41 -0.12 -2.38
C LEU A 29 16.34 -1.60 -1.97
N PRO A 30 17.01 -2.00 -0.87
CA PRO A 30 16.91 -3.35 -0.34
C PRO A 30 15.51 -3.62 0.22
N ASP A 31 15.08 -4.88 0.20
CA ASP A 31 13.72 -5.32 0.61
C ASP A 31 13.35 -4.93 2.05
N ASN A 32 14.35 -4.70 2.90
CA ASN A 32 14.19 -4.30 4.30
C ASN A 32 14.39 -2.80 4.54
N ALA A 33 14.47 -1.99 3.49
CA ALA A 33 14.60 -0.53 3.64
C ALA A 33 13.40 0.11 4.35
N ILE A 34 12.21 -0.52 4.20
CA ILE A 34 11.02 -0.24 5.01
C ILE A 34 10.63 -1.56 5.70
N ARG A 35 10.62 -1.56 7.02
CA ARG A 35 10.29 -2.75 7.79
C ARG A 35 8.81 -3.07 7.68
N PHE A 36 8.47 -4.23 7.10
CA PHE A 36 7.09 -4.67 7.02
C PHE A 36 6.65 -5.34 8.33
N ILE A 37 5.57 -4.85 8.91
CA ILE A 37 4.92 -5.37 10.12
C ILE A 37 3.63 -6.08 9.69
N PRO A 38 3.55 -7.40 9.81
CA PRO A 38 2.33 -8.12 9.43
C PRO A 38 1.16 -7.76 10.33
N SER A 39 -0.04 -7.77 9.78
CA SER A 39 -1.30 -7.51 10.48
C SER A 39 -2.37 -8.54 10.12
N GLN A 40 -3.49 -8.51 10.81
CA GLN A 40 -4.65 -9.38 10.58
C GLN A 40 -5.55 -8.89 9.43
N GLY A 41 -5.01 -8.13 8.49
CA GLY A 41 -5.70 -7.58 7.34
C GLY A 41 -5.54 -6.06 7.23
N ALA A 42 -6.01 -5.52 6.11
CA ALA A 42 -5.85 -4.10 5.81
C ALA A 42 -6.53 -3.18 6.83
N SER A 43 -7.69 -3.57 7.36
CA SER A 43 -8.40 -2.80 8.40
C SER A 43 -7.54 -2.59 9.66
N ALA A 44 -6.93 -3.66 10.16
CA ALA A 44 -6.03 -3.58 11.32
C ALA A 44 -4.78 -2.74 10.99
N ALA A 45 -4.19 -2.92 9.81
CA ALA A 45 -3.05 -2.12 9.37
C ALA A 45 -3.37 -0.62 9.28
N LEU A 46 -4.56 -0.26 8.79
CA LEU A 46 -5.01 1.12 8.69
C LEU A 46 -5.27 1.76 10.06
N GLN A 47 -5.74 0.99 11.03
CA GLN A 47 -5.86 1.46 12.42
C GLN A 47 -4.48 1.73 13.03
N GLU A 48 -3.50 0.86 12.80
CA GLU A 48 -2.11 1.07 13.21
C GLU A 48 -1.51 2.32 12.55
N LEU A 49 -1.83 2.57 11.27
CA LEU A 49 -1.41 3.78 10.58
C LEU A 49 -2.01 5.04 11.24
N ALA A 50 -3.31 5.03 11.48
CA ALA A 50 -4.01 6.17 12.10
C ALA A 50 -3.52 6.47 13.53
N SER A 51 -3.09 5.45 14.27
CA SER A 51 -2.54 5.59 15.63
C SER A 51 -1.03 5.88 15.65
N GLY A 52 -0.35 5.87 14.51
CA GLY A 52 1.09 6.10 14.42
C GLY A 52 1.97 4.87 14.70
N GLY A 53 1.38 3.68 14.75
CA GLY A 53 2.11 2.42 14.92
C GLY A 53 2.95 2.03 13.72
N VAL A 54 2.48 2.39 12.52
CA VAL A 54 3.22 2.26 11.24
C VAL A 54 3.15 3.58 10.46
N ASP A 55 4.03 3.74 9.48
CA ASP A 55 4.16 4.98 8.70
C ASP A 55 3.47 4.88 7.34
N ILE A 56 3.35 3.67 6.80
CA ILE A 56 2.80 3.39 5.46
C ILE A 56 1.95 2.13 5.52
N VAL A 57 0.85 2.13 4.77
CA VAL A 57 0.05 0.92 4.53
C VAL A 57 -0.16 0.73 3.03
N THR A 58 0.05 -0.49 2.57
CA THR A 58 -0.38 -0.94 1.24
C THR A 58 -1.72 -1.67 1.39
N SER A 59 -2.74 -1.17 0.69
CA SER A 59 -4.10 -1.72 0.72
C SER A 59 -4.86 -1.32 -0.54
N SER A 60 -6.09 -1.78 -0.70
CA SER A 60 -6.96 -1.23 -1.74
C SER A 60 -7.44 0.18 -1.36
N LEU A 61 -7.73 1.00 -2.37
CA LEU A 61 -8.23 2.37 -2.15
C LEU A 61 -9.54 2.37 -1.35
N GLY A 62 -10.45 1.43 -1.66
CA GLY A 62 -11.75 1.34 -1.00
C GLY A 62 -11.67 1.00 0.49
N GLU A 63 -10.70 0.18 0.90
CA GLU A 63 -10.50 -0.17 2.31
C GLU A 63 -10.08 1.03 3.15
N ALA A 64 -9.36 1.98 2.57
CA ALA A 64 -8.91 3.20 3.25
C ALA A 64 -9.94 4.35 3.19
N ASP A 65 -11.00 4.25 2.38
CA ASP A 65 -11.90 5.35 2.04
C ASP A 65 -12.50 6.07 3.26
N SER A 66 -13.01 5.31 4.22
CA SER A 66 -13.60 5.89 5.43
C SER A 66 -12.60 6.70 6.26
N MET A 67 -11.36 6.23 6.39
CA MET A 67 -10.31 6.92 7.14
C MET A 67 -9.75 8.12 6.37
N VAL A 68 -9.71 8.05 5.04
CA VAL A 68 -9.35 9.19 4.20
C VAL A 68 -10.40 10.29 4.31
N LYS A 69 -11.69 9.95 4.24
CA LYS A 69 -12.80 10.90 4.43
C LYS A 69 -12.81 11.53 5.83
N ALA A 70 -12.39 10.77 6.84
CA ALA A 70 -12.25 11.26 8.21
C ALA A 70 -10.97 12.12 8.41
N GLY A 71 -10.10 12.23 7.42
CA GLY A 71 -8.85 12.98 7.51
C GLY A 71 -7.75 12.33 8.36
N LEU A 72 -7.90 11.05 8.71
CA LEU A 72 -6.95 10.30 9.54
C LEU A 72 -5.73 9.79 8.76
N VAL A 73 -5.94 9.47 7.49
CA VAL A 73 -4.90 9.00 6.55
C VAL A 73 -5.12 9.65 5.19
N LYS A 74 -4.16 9.54 4.30
CA LYS A 74 -4.30 10.01 2.91
C LYS A 74 -3.77 8.97 1.93
N HIS A 75 -4.38 8.94 0.74
CA HIS A 75 -3.82 8.22 -0.39
C HIS A 75 -2.55 8.92 -0.89
N MET A 76 -1.47 8.16 -1.06
CA MET A 76 -0.20 8.71 -1.56
C MET A 76 -0.02 8.47 -3.06
N ALA A 77 -0.26 7.24 -3.50
CA ALA A 77 -0.14 6.85 -4.90
C ALA A 77 -0.85 5.52 -5.15
N ILE A 78 -1.16 5.24 -6.41
CA ILE A 78 -1.71 3.97 -6.88
C ILE A 78 -0.62 3.20 -7.63
N MET A 79 -0.40 1.96 -7.27
CA MET A 79 0.54 1.05 -7.96
C MET A 79 -0.16 0.37 -9.14
N SER A 80 -0.55 1.17 -10.12
CA SER A 80 -1.28 0.77 -11.32
C SER A 80 -0.79 1.58 -12.52
N ASN A 81 -1.08 1.08 -13.72
CA ASN A 81 -0.83 1.79 -14.97
C ASN A 81 -1.95 2.77 -15.33
N GLU A 82 -3.10 2.67 -14.67
CA GLU A 82 -4.28 3.51 -14.89
C GLU A 82 -4.75 4.14 -13.60
N LYS A 83 -5.20 5.41 -13.68
CA LYS A 83 -5.81 6.10 -12.55
C LYS A 83 -7.17 5.51 -12.21
N SER A 84 -7.52 5.56 -10.92
CA SER A 84 -8.86 5.16 -10.48
C SER A 84 -9.90 6.19 -10.90
N ALA A 85 -11.01 5.72 -11.49
CA ALA A 85 -12.15 6.58 -11.79
C ALA A 85 -12.83 7.15 -10.53
N PHE A 86 -12.73 6.44 -9.39
CA PHE A 86 -13.28 6.85 -8.10
C PHE A 86 -12.39 7.81 -7.32
N TYR A 87 -11.09 7.83 -7.62
CA TYR A 87 -10.07 8.64 -6.93
C TYR A 87 -9.14 9.29 -7.96
N PRO A 88 -9.68 10.19 -8.82
CA PRO A 88 -8.93 10.76 -9.95
C PRO A 88 -7.75 11.64 -9.53
N ASP A 89 -7.77 12.17 -8.30
CA ASP A 89 -6.72 13.04 -7.77
C ASP A 89 -5.54 12.27 -7.16
N VAL A 90 -5.66 10.94 -6.98
CA VAL A 90 -4.56 10.13 -6.47
C VAL A 90 -3.61 9.80 -7.61
N PRO A 91 -2.32 10.21 -7.54
CA PRO A 91 -1.38 9.99 -8.63
C PRO A 91 -1.01 8.51 -8.77
N LEU A 92 -0.56 8.13 -9.96
CA LEU A 92 0.10 6.83 -10.15
C LEU A 92 1.46 6.82 -9.42
N PHE A 93 1.89 5.66 -8.97
CA PHE A 93 3.19 5.51 -8.31
C PHE A 93 4.33 6.03 -9.20
N LYS A 94 4.29 5.76 -10.50
CA LYS A 94 5.25 6.26 -11.46
C LYS A 94 5.26 7.79 -11.56
N GLU A 95 4.09 8.43 -11.55
CA GLU A 95 3.98 9.90 -11.56
C GLU A 95 4.53 10.52 -10.28
N ALA A 96 4.24 9.91 -9.12
CA ALA A 96 4.62 10.43 -7.83
C ALA A 96 6.10 10.24 -7.49
N THR A 97 6.73 9.17 -8.01
CA THR A 97 8.09 8.77 -7.62
C THR A 97 9.10 8.74 -8.76
N GLY A 98 8.64 8.66 -10.01
CA GLY A 98 9.48 8.42 -11.19
C GLY A 98 9.86 6.95 -11.40
N TYR A 99 9.54 6.06 -10.46
CA TYR A 99 9.81 4.63 -10.58
C TYR A 99 8.61 3.89 -11.16
N ASP A 100 8.88 2.88 -12.01
CA ASP A 100 7.86 2.07 -12.64
C ASP A 100 7.61 0.80 -11.83
N TRP A 101 6.44 0.72 -11.21
CA TRP A 101 5.98 -0.45 -10.48
C TRP A 101 4.47 -0.51 -10.49
N ASP A 102 3.92 -1.64 -10.86
CA ASP A 102 2.51 -1.96 -10.72
C ASP A 102 2.31 -3.40 -10.23
N LEU A 103 1.37 -3.59 -9.35
CA LEU A 103 0.88 -4.90 -8.92
C LEU A 103 -0.52 -4.71 -8.36
N GLN A 104 -1.50 -5.33 -9.00
CA GLN A 104 -2.91 -5.19 -8.65
C GLN A 104 -3.45 -6.46 -7.98
N ALA A 105 -4.30 -6.27 -6.98
CA ALA A 105 -5.08 -7.35 -6.41
C ALA A 105 -6.19 -7.76 -7.37
N TRP A 106 -6.43 -9.06 -7.50
CA TRP A 106 -7.55 -9.60 -8.24
C TRP A 106 -8.25 -10.69 -7.42
N ASN A 107 -9.53 -10.88 -7.68
CA ASN A 107 -10.34 -11.90 -7.03
C ASN A 107 -10.97 -12.80 -8.08
N MET A 108 -11.14 -14.07 -7.74
CA MET A 108 -11.71 -15.07 -8.61
C MET A 108 -12.81 -15.83 -7.84
N LEU A 109 -13.94 -16.01 -8.47
CA LEU A 109 -14.99 -16.92 -7.99
C LEU A 109 -14.76 -18.28 -8.63
N VAL A 110 -14.72 -19.31 -7.81
CA VAL A 110 -14.59 -20.71 -8.26
C VAL A 110 -15.71 -21.55 -7.70
N ALA A 111 -16.10 -22.57 -8.45
CA ALA A 111 -17.10 -23.56 -8.04
C ALA A 111 -16.57 -24.98 -8.33
N PRO A 112 -17.02 -26.02 -7.57
CA PRO A 112 -16.65 -27.39 -7.83
C PRO A 112 -17.21 -27.92 -9.13
#